data_33287b823f470b2d46caa5aaf7538966
#
_entry.id   33287b823f470b2d46caa5aaf7538966
#
_cell.length_a   1.000
_cell.length_b   1.000
_cell.length_c   1.000
_cell.angle_alpha   90.00
_cell.angle_beta   90.00
_cell.angle_gamma   90.00
#
_symmetry.space_group_name_H-M   'P 1'
#
loop_
_entity.id
_entity.type
_entity.pdbx_description
1 polymer ?
#
loop_
_entity_poly.entity_id
_entity_poly.type
_entity_poly.pdbx_seq_one_letter_code
_entity_poly.pdbx_strand_id
1 'polypeptide(L)'
;MDPISNLEYKFSFESIDSSEKRKEALNEAIQMIDAYVKLDNSLAVLSDLASNKSYIFTGNFGVFLNMQSSEYRTIDSIWEDEIYQRIHPDDLFQRHLLELEFFNFLKIVSPEERLNYATKCRIRTLNTNKEYQYILHRSFYLKNSSEGGLWLAVCLYNYLFEKSGSVSGIDGKIINTKTGESFYIDTYVNCINLLTSREKEVLRLIGKGVISKEIATKLNISLNTVNRHRQNILEKLNVNNSIEAVRTAEALNLL
;
A
#
# COMPACT_ATOMS: atom_id res chain seq x y z
N MET A 1 2.04 10.15 -10.99
CA MET A 1 1.94 10.44 -9.54
C MET A 1 2.14 9.11 -8.85
N ASP A 2 3.03 9.04 -7.88
CA ASP A 2 3.27 7.77 -7.18
C ASP A 2 2.07 7.39 -6.32
N PRO A 3 1.91 6.10 -5.93
CA PRO A 3 0.77 5.67 -5.13
C PRO A 3 0.64 6.43 -3.81
N ILE A 4 1.75 6.77 -3.14
CA ILE A 4 1.76 7.50 -1.87
C ILE A 4 1.26 8.93 -2.09
N SER A 5 1.85 9.69 -3.01
CA SER A 5 1.41 11.06 -3.31
C SER A 5 -0.04 11.11 -3.78
N ASN A 6 -0.51 10.07 -4.47
CA ASN A 6 -1.90 9.98 -4.89
C ASN A 6 -2.84 9.68 -3.71
N LEU A 7 -2.41 8.85 -2.75
CA LEU A 7 -3.14 8.62 -1.50
C LEU A 7 -3.16 9.88 -0.63
N GLU A 8 -2.02 10.56 -0.44
CA GLU A 8 -1.94 11.82 0.30
C GLU A 8 -2.90 12.86 -0.26
N TYR A 9 -2.90 13.08 -1.58
CA TYR A 9 -3.81 13.99 -2.23
C TYR A 9 -5.28 13.63 -1.99
N LYS A 10 -5.63 12.34 -2.02
CA LYS A 10 -7.00 11.87 -1.82
C LYS A 10 -7.46 11.97 -0.37
N PHE A 11 -6.57 11.79 0.60
CA PHE A 11 -6.90 11.90 2.02
C PHE A 11 -7.02 13.35 2.50
N SER A 12 -6.43 14.33 1.81
CA SER A 12 -6.43 15.74 2.22
C SER A 12 -7.76 16.48 2.04
N PHE A 13 -8.77 15.88 1.42
CA PHE A 13 -10.04 16.55 1.04
C PHE A 13 -11.24 16.22 1.95
N GLU A 14 -11.02 15.63 3.13
CA GLU A 14 -12.14 15.23 3.97
C GLU A 14 -12.44 16.22 5.08
N SER A 15 -13.65 16.81 5.06
CA SER A 15 -14.12 17.76 6.07
C SER A 15 -14.68 17.07 7.33
N ILE A 16 -14.78 17.78 8.46
CA ILE A 16 -14.79 17.22 9.80
C ILE A 16 -16.07 17.54 10.56
N ASP A 17 -16.65 16.55 11.23
CA ASP A 17 -17.77 16.65 12.18
C ASP A 17 -17.39 17.32 13.52
N SER A 18 -18.38 17.62 14.39
CA SER A 18 -18.16 18.32 15.64
C SER A 18 -17.07 17.66 16.52
N SER A 19 -16.19 18.46 17.11
CA SER A 19 -14.95 18.01 17.75
C SER A 19 -15.14 16.99 18.88
N GLU A 20 -16.30 16.95 19.51
CA GLU A 20 -16.57 16.12 20.69
C GLU A 20 -16.96 14.69 20.30
N LYS A 21 -17.92 14.51 19.39
CA LYS A 21 -18.30 13.19 18.85
C LYS A 21 -17.14 12.48 18.15
N ARG A 22 -16.27 13.26 17.51
CA ARG A 22 -15.08 12.73 16.88
C ARG A 22 -14.09 12.18 17.91
N LYS A 23 -13.87 12.88 19.01
CA LYS A 23 -13.00 12.40 20.10
C LYS A 23 -13.53 11.12 20.74
N GLU A 24 -14.83 11.04 20.97
CA GLU A 24 -15.46 9.84 21.50
C GLU A 24 -15.28 8.64 20.55
N ALA A 25 -15.58 8.80 19.27
CA ALA A 25 -15.43 7.73 18.28
C ALA A 25 -13.98 7.30 18.07
N LEU A 26 -13.02 8.23 18.14
CA LEU A 26 -11.60 7.90 18.11
C LEU A 26 -11.17 7.12 19.36
N ASN A 27 -11.62 7.53 20.56
CA ASN A 27 -11.32 6.82 21.80
C ASN A 27 -11.93 5.39 21.79
N GLU A 28 -13.14 5.21 21.28
CA GLU A 28 -13.74 3.88 21.10
C GLU A 28 -12.87 3.00 20.17
N ALA A 29 -12.41 3.57 19.04
CA ALA A 29 -11.53 2.86 18.10
C ALA A 29 -10.20 2.47 18.76
N ILE A 30 -9.58 3.38 19.50
CA ILE A 30 -8.34 3.12 20.27
C ILE A 30 -8.53 1.96 21.24
N GLN A 31 -9.61 1.97 22.04
CA GLN A 31 -9.90 0.91 23.01
C GLN A 31 -10.14 -0.44 22.31
N MET A 32 -10.89 -0.44 21.21
CA MET A 32 -11.17 -1.65 20.43
C MET A 32 -9.90 -2.25 19.87
N ILE A 33 -9.02 -1.44 19.28
CA ILE A 33 -7.76 -1.91 18.69
C ILE A 33 -6.78 -2.38 19.76
N ASP A 34 -6.68 -1.68 20.88
CA ASP A 34 -5.85 -2.11 22.01
C ASP A 34 -6.29 -3.50 22.55
N ALA A 35 -7.59 -3.69 22.74
CA ALA A 35 -8.14 -4.98 23.15
C ALA A 35 -7.89 -6.09 22.10
N TYR A 36 -8.07 -5.78 20.82
CA TYR A 36 -7.80 -6.72 19.73
C TYR A 36 -6.32 -7.14 19.70
N VAL A 37 -5.40 -6.17 19.77
CA VAL A 37 -3.96 -6.43 19.75
C VAL A 37 -3.52 -7.31 20.93
N LYS A 38 -4.08 -7.09 22.12
CA LYS A 38 -3.82 -7.93 23.30
C LYS A 38 -4.32 -9.36 23.13
N LEU A 39 -5.44 -9.55 22.44
CA LEU A 39 -6.01 -10.88 22.16
C LEU A 39 -5.23 -11.61 21.06
N ASP A 40 -4.93 -10.91 19.96
CA ASP A 40 -4.35 -11.48 18.72
C ASP A 40 -2.82 -11.44 18.71
N ASN A 41 -2.21 -10.76 19.69
CA ASN A 41 -0.75 -10.53 19.76
C ASN A 41 -0.16 -9.86 18.50
N SER A 42 -0.97 -9.14 17.74
CA SER A 42 -0.60 -8.46 16.50
C SER A 42 0.18 -7.16 16.74
N LEU A 43 0.61 -6.52 15.67
CA LEU A 43 0.91 -5.11 15.60
C LEU A 43 -0.22 -4.43 14.85
N ALA A 44 -0.75 -3.35 15.39
CA ALA A 44 -1.78 -2.56 14.74
C ALA A 44 -1.38 -1.09 14.63
N VAL A 45 -1.75 -0.46 13.53
CA VAL A 45 -1.64 0.98 13.33
C VAL A 45 -3.03 1.51 12.98
N LEU A 46 -3.58 2.33 13.88
CA LEU A 46 -4.82 3.07 13.67
C LEU A 46 -4.47 4.46 13.16
N SER A 47 -4.86 4.78 11.93
CA SER A 47 -4.60 6.07 11.29
C SER A 47 -5.85 6.94 11.28
N ASP A 48 -5.75 8.14 11.84
CA ASP A 48 -6.72 9.22 11.71
C ASP A 48 -6.34 10.08 10.50
N LEU A 49 -6.96 9.79 9.37
CA LEU A 49 -6.69 10.44 8.08
C LEU A 49 -6.97 11.95 8.12
N ALA A 50 -7.88 12.39 8.97
CA ALA A 50 -8.26 13.80 9.05
C ALA A 50 -7.32 14.65 9.92
N SER A 51 -6.64 14.07 10.92
CA SER A 51 -5.65 14.78 11.73
C SER A 51 -4.20 14.49 11.33
N ASN A 52 -3.98 13.63 10.32
CA ASN A 52 -2.67 13.13 9.91
C ASN A 52 -1.88 12.54 11.09
N LYS A 53 -2.54 11.70 11.91
CA LYS A 53 -1.93 11.05 13.06
C LYS A 53 -2.18 9.55 13.03
N SER A 54 -1.22 8.80 13.58
CA SER A 54 -1.40 7.36 13.79
C SER A 54 -1.09 6.95 15.22
N TYR A 55 -1.79 5.90 15.65
CA TYR A 55 -1.70 5.27 16.95
C TYR A 55 -1.21 3.84 16.75
N ILE A 56 -0.02 3.53 17.26
CA ILE A 56 0.65 2.25 17.10
C ILE A 56 0.44 1.43 18.37
N PHE A 57 -0.07 0.21 18.21
CA PHE A 57 -0.32 -0.75 19.28
C PHE A 57 0.51 -2.00 19.03
N THR A 58 1.38 -2.34 19.94
CA THR A 58 2.37 -3.39 19.75
C THR A 58 2.08 -4.57 20.65
N GLY A 59 1.57 -5.66 20.10
CA GLY A 59 1.52 -6.98 20.75
C GLY A 59 2.88 -7.70 20.63
N ASN A 60 2.91 -9.00 20.97
CA ASN A 60 4.13 -9.80 20.88
C ASN A 60 4.72 -9.87 19.45
N PHE A 61 3.90 -9.73 18.42
CA PHE A 61 4.38 -9.65 17.04
C PHE A 61 5.37 -8.48 16.82
N GLY A 62 5.25 -7.40 17.58
CA GLY A 62 6.17 -6.27 17.48
C GLY A 62 7.64 -6.63 17.75
N VAL A 63 7.89 -7.62 18.59
CA VAL A 63 9.26 -8.13 18.85
C VAL A 63 9.91 -8.64 17.57
N PHE A 64 9.12 -9.25 16.67
CA PHE A 64 9.59 -9.66 15.34
C PHE A 64 10.15 -8.48 14.54
N LEU A 65 9.56 -7.29 14.69
CA LEU A 65 9.98 -6.04 14.05
C LEU A 65 10.95 -5.21 14.92
N ASN A 66 11.55 -5.80 15.95
CA ASN A 66 12.44 -5.12 16.90
C ASN A 66 11.76 -3.92 17.59
N MET A 67 10.46 -4.02 17.86
CA MET A 67 9.67 -3.06 18.65
C MET A 67 9.40 -3.65 20.03
N GLN A 68 9.17 -2.79 21.03
CA GLN A 68 8.81 -3.28 22.37
C GLN A 68 7.38 -3.85 22.37
N SER A 69 7.18 -4.99 22.98
CA SER A 69 5.83 -5.54 23.15
C SER A 69 5.06 -4.75 24.21
N SER A 70 3.73 -4.73 24.06
CA SER A 70 2.81 -3.96 24.94
C SER A 70 3.06 -2.46 24.95
N GLU A 71 3.64 -1.93 23.87
CA GLU A 71 3.83 -0.51 23.66
C GLU A 71 2.62 0.11 22.97
N TYR A 72 2.27 1.33 23.42
CA TYR A 72 1.34 2.23 22.75
C TYR A 72 2.02 3.55 22.51
N ARG A 73 2.00 4.04 21.29
CA ARG A 73 2.59 5.33 20.94
C ARG A 73 1.83 6.02 19.82
N THR A 74 1.99 7.34 19.76
CA THR A 74 1.39 8.18 18.71
C THR A 74 2.50 8.74 17.81
N ILE A 75 2.23 8.83 16.53
CA ILE A 75 3.09 9.51 15.54
C ILE A 75 2.29 10.57 14.79
N ASP A 76 2.92 11.70 14.45
CA ASP A 76 2.32 12.81 13.70
C ASP A 76 2.41 12.58 12.19
N SER A 77 1.99 11.40 11.76
CA SER A 77 1.95 10.95 10.36
C SER A 77 0.96 9.80 10.21
N ILE A 78 0.29 9.71 9.07
CA ILE A 78 -0.46 8.51 8.68
C ILE A 78 0.42 7.46 8.00
N TRP A 79 1.70 7.78 7.76
CA TRP A 79 2.66 6.88 7.15
C TRP A 79 3.48 6.16 8.20
N GLU A 80 3.60 4.86 8.05
CA GLU A 80 4.24 3.93 8.98
C GLU A 80 5.71 3.72 8.62
N ASP A 81 6.49 4.80 8.43
CA ASP A 81 7.84 4.76 7.85
C ASP A 81 8.77 3.76 8.54
N GLU A 82 8.68 3.62 9.87
CA GLU A 82 9.49 2.66 10.63
C GLU A 82 9.17 1.20 10.25
N ILE A 83 7.92 0.91 9.93
CA ILE A 83 7.48 -0.41 9.47
C ILE A 83 7.85 -0.58 8.00
N TYR A 84 7.62 0.46 7.18
CA TYR A 84 7.90 0.43 5.73
C TYR A 84 9.36 0.15 5.41
N GLN A 85 10.30 0.71 6.19
CA GLN A 85 11.74 0.47 6.02
C GLN A 85 12.15 -1.00 6.21
N ARG A 86 11.29 -1.81 6.82
CA ARG A 86 11.51 -3.25 7.01
C ARG A 86 10.87 -4.12 5.94
N ILE A 87 9.91 -3.57 5.19
CA ILE A 87 9.24 -4.29 4.11
C ILE A 87 10.16 -4.35 2.90
N HIS A 88 10.17 -5.48 2.20
CA HIS A 88 10.91 -5.61 0.93
C HIS A 88 10.40 -4.55 -0.07
N PRO A 89 11.27 -3.80 -0.75
CA PRO A 89 10.86 -2.68 -1.60
C PRO A 89 9.79 -3.03 -2.65
N ASP A 90 9.93 -4.19 -3.30
CA ASP A 90 8.94 -4.64 -4.30
C ASP A 90 7.57 -4.90 -3.68
N ASP A 91 7.54 -5.46 -2.46
CA ASP A 91 6.30 -5.77 -1.75
C ASP A 91 5.66 -4.50 -1.19
N LEU A 92 6.46 -3.53 -0.73
CA LEU A 92 5.97 -2.23 -0.28
C LEU A 92 5.27 -1.49 -1.40
N PHE A 93 5.87 -1.46 -2.59
CA PHE A 93 5.25 -0.84 -3.75
C PHE A 93 3.92 -1.52 -4.13
N GLN A 94 3.88 -2.86 -4.19
CA GLN A 94 2.65 -3.60 -4.48
C GLN A 94 1.58 -3.39 -3.40
N ARG A 95 1.98 -3.29 -2.11
CA ARG A 95 1.08 -2.95 -1.01
C ARG A 95 0.43 -1.58 -1.18
N HIS A 96 1.22 -0.55 -1.56
CA HIS A 96 0.67 0.77 -1.80
C HIS A 96 -0.29 0.80 -3.00
N LEU A 97 0.00 0.03 -4.05
CA LEU A 97 -0.95 -0.13 -5.16
C LEU A 97 -2.24 -0.80 -4.71
N LEU A 98 -2.15 -1.88 -3.92
CA LEU A 98 -3.31 -2.56 -3.35
C LEU A 98 -4.17 -1.60 -2.52
N GLU A 99 -3.55 -0.76 -1.71
CA GLU A 99 -4.23 0.24 -0.88
C GLU A 99 -4.91 1.33 -1.71
N LEU A 100 -4.23 1.82 -2.76
CA LEU A 100 -4.81 2.78 -3.70
C LEU A 100 -6.03 2.20 -4.43
N GLU A 101 -5.96 0.97 -4.90
CA GLU A 101 -7.06 0.29 -5.57
C GLU A 101 -8.21 -0.01 -4.60
N PHE A 102 -7.89 -0.39 -3.37
CA PHE A 102 -8.89 -0.56 -2.33
C PHE A 102 -9.63 0.75 -2.04
N PHE A 103 -8.91 1.86 -1.92
CA PHE A 103 -9.51 3.17 -1.76
C PHE A 103 -10.44 3.53 -2.94
N ASN A 104 -9.99 3.29 -4.19
CA ASN A 104 -10.80 3.52 -5.38
C ASN A 104 -12.05 2.63 -5.42
N PHE A 105 -11.91 1.35 -5.06
CA PHE A 105 -13.01 0.42 -4.94
C PHE A 105 -14.06 0.91 -3.92
N LEU A 106 -13.63 1.35 -2.75
CA LEU A 106 -14.55 1.83 -1.71
C LEU A 106 -15.31 3.09 -2.11
N LYS A 107 -14.82 3.88 -3.05
CA LYS A 107 -15.56 5.06 -3.57
C LYS A 107 -16.83 4.69 -4.35
N ILE A 108 -16.86 3.53 -4.98
CA ILE A 108 -18.03 3.03 -5.72
C ILE A 108 -18.97 2.18 -4.85
N VAL A 109 -18.53 1.80 -3.65
CA VAL A 109 -19.35 1.07 -2.66
C VAL A 109 -20.12 2.08 -1.81
N SER A 110 -21.37 1.73 -1.45
CA SER A 110 -22.17 2.59 -0.57
C SER A 110 -21.49 2.81 0.79
N PRO A 111 -21.60 3.98 1.44
CA PRO A 111 -20.92 4.26 2.70
C PRO A 111 -21.22 3.22 3.80
N GLU A 112 -22.43 2.68 3.84
CA GLU A 112 -22.87 1.69 4.82
C GLU A 112 -22.17 0.34 4.62
N GLU A 113 -21.82 0.01 3.37
CA GLU A 113 -21.19 -1.27 3.03
C GLU A 113 -19.67 -1.22 3.06
N ARG A 114 -19.05 -0.04 2.99
CA ARG A 114 -17.57 0.12 2.94
C ARG A 114 -16.86 -0.58 4.07
N LEU A 115 -17.44 -0.54 5.27
CA LEU A 115 -16.87 -1.13 6.48
C LEU A 115 -16.91 -2.67 6.49
N ASN A 116 -17.59 -3.29 5.51
CA ASN A 116 -17.59 -4.73 5.32
C ASN A 116 -16.42 -5.24 4.47
N TYR A 117 -15.54 -4.35 4.01
CA TYR A 117 -14.43 -4.73 3.15
C TYR A 117 -13.08 -4.51 3.83
N ALA A 118 -12.14 -5.38 3.52
CA ALA A 118 -10.76 -5.33 3.98
C ALA A 118 -9.81 -5.75 2.86
N THR A 119 -8.55 -5.37 2.97
CA THR A 119 -7.51 -6.01 2.18
C THR A 119 -6.83 -7.12 2.97
N LYS A 120 -6.29 -8.09 2.26
CA LYS A 120 -5.38 -9.11 2.78
C LYS A 120 -4.24 -9.30 1.79
N CYS A 121 -3.02 -9.25 2.28
CA CYS A 121 -1.85 -9.63 1.49
C CYS A 121 -0.78 -10.24 2.39
N ARG A 122 0.21 -10.88 1.77
CA ARG A 122 1.44 -11.31 2.42
C ARG A 122 2.59 -10.43 1.93
N ILE A 123 3.45 -10.01 2.83
CA ILE A 123 4.58 -9.15 2.52
C ILE A 123 5.85 -9.69 3.15
N ARG A 124 6.97 -9.59 2.45
CA ARG A 124 8.29 -9.92 3.00
C ARG A 124 8.76 -8.79 3.91
N THR A 125 9.07 -9.11 5.14
CA THR A 125 9.50 -8.13 6.14
C THR A 125 10.74 -8.64 6.86
N LEU A 126 11.71 -7.75 7.13
CA LEU A 126 12.92 -8.05 7.87
C LEU A 126 12.59 -8.35 9.35
N ASN A 127 12.98 -9.54 9.79
CA ASN A 127 12.94 -9.92 11.19
C ASN A 127 14.14 -9.33 11.98
N THR A 128 14.24 -9.64 13.27
CA THR A 128 15.35 -9.22 14.14
C THR A 128 16.72 -9.71 13.67
N ASN A 129 16.77 -10.85 12.95
CA ASN A 129 18.01 -11.41 12.38
C ASN A 129 18.38 -10.79 11.02
N LYS A 130 17.63 -9.78 10.54
CA LYS A 130 17.78 -9.16 9.20
C LYS A 130 17.52 -10.15 8.05
N GLU A 131 16.64 -11.12 8.26
CA GLU A 131 16.18 -12.06 7.23
C GLU A 131 14.77 -11.69 6.80
N TYR A 132 14.48 -11.79 5.49
CA TYR A 132 13.12 -11.59 4.99
C TYR A 132 12.24 -12.80 5.29
N GLN A 133 11.13 -12.54 5.96
CA GLN A 133 10.09 -13.53 6.25
C GLN A 133 8.73 -12.98 5.82
N TYR A 134 7.88 -13.84 5.28
CA TYR A 134 6.50 -13.46 4.96
C TYR A 134 5.68 -13.28 6.23
N ILE A 135 4.96 -12.17 6.27
CA ILE A 135 3.96 -11.85 7.28
C ILE A 135 2.62 -11.59 6.63
N LEU A 136 1.54 -11.68 7.41
CA LEU A 136 0.20 -11.30 7.01
C LEU A 136 0.01 -9.81 7.25
N HIS A 137 -0.43 -9.08 6.23
CA HIS A 137 -0.92 -7.70 6.33
C HIS A 137 -2.38 -7.63 5.94
N ARG A 138 -3.16 -6.88 6.73
CA ARG A 138 -4.58 -6.59 6.46
C ARG A 138 -4.84 -5.11 6.71
N SER A 139 -5.66 -4.46 5.88
CA SER A 139 -6.12 -3.10 6.15
C SER A 139 -7.65 -3.01 6.11
N PHE A 140 -8.18 -2.17 6.97
CA PHE A 140 -9.61 -1.93 7.17
C PHE A 140 -9.89 -0.44 7.27
N TYR A 141 -11.11 -0.04 6.94
CA TYR A 141 -11.63 1.25 7.36
C TYR A 141 -12.68 1.04 8.46
N LEU A 142 -12.57 1.77 9.56
CA LEU A 142 -13.42 1.59 10.74
C LEU A 142 -14.56 2.60 10.81
N LYS A 143 -14.35 3.80 10.31
CA LYS A 143 -15.33 4.89 10.36
C LYS A 143 -15.27 5.70 9.07
N ASN A 144 -16.45 6.15 8.65
CA ASN A 144 -16.58 7.18 7.62
C ASN A 144 -16.65 8.56 8.30
N SER A 145 -16.27 9.62 7.56
CA SER A 145 -16.57 10.98 7.98
C SER A 145 -18.06 11.29 7.83
N SER A 146 -18.53 12.38 8.43
CA SER A 146 -19.93 12.84 8.31
C SER A 146 -20.37 13.11 6.88
N GLU A 147 -19.43 13.42 6.00
CA GLU A 147 -19.67 13.67 4.57
C GLU A 147 -19.52 12.42 3.71
N GLY A 148 -19.35 11.25 4.34
CA GLY A 148 -19.25 9.97 3.64
C GLY A 148 -17.86 9.65 3.09
N GLY A 149 -16.83 10.41 3.46
CA GLY A 149 -15.43 10.07 3.19
C GLY A 149 -14.89 9.00 4.15
N LEU A 150 -13.66 8.53 3.93
CA LEU A 150 -12.98 7.58 4.83
C LEU A 150 -12.24 8.37 5.92
N TRP A 151 -12.38 7.96 7.18
CA TRP A 151 -11.77 8.70 8.29
C TRP A 151 -10.77 7.88 9.09
N LEU A 152 -11.18 6.75 9.68
CA LEU A 152 -10.29 5.91 10.46
C LEU A 152 -9.93 4.65 9.70
N ALA A 153 -8.63 4.43 9.51
CA ALA A 153 -8.08 3.22 8.89
C ALA A 153 -7.25 2.42 9.89
N VAL A 154 -7.21 1.10 9.74
CA VAL A 154 -6.38 0.21 10.55
C VAL A 154 -5.56 -0.71 9.65
N CYS A 155 -4.25 -0.73 9.88
CA CYS A 155 -3.34 -1.75 9.37
C CYS A 155 -3.03 -2.76 10.47
N LEU A 156 -3.16 -4.05 10.17
CA LEU A 156 -2.84 -5.15 11.06
C LEU A 156 -1.70 -5.99 10.47
N TYR A 157 -0.72 -6.30 11.29
CA TYR A 157 0.45 -7.09 10.96
C TYR A 157 0.54 -8.31 11.89
N ASN A 158 0.61 -9.51 11.31
CA ASN A 158 0.63 -10.77 12.06
C ASN A 158 1.58 -11.77 11.42
N TYR A 159 1.93 -12.83 12.17
CA TYR A 159 2.54 -13.99 11.57
C TYR A 159 1.64 -14.62 10.50
N LEU A 160 2.26 -15.09 9.43
CA LEU A 160 1.57 -15.91 8.43
C LEU A 160 1.65 -17.37 8.87
N PHE A 161 0.52 -17.94 9.29
CA PHE A 161 0.44 -19.32 9.78
C PHE A 161 0.37 -20.38 8.68
N GLU A 162 0.05 -19.99 7.45
CA GLU A 162 -0.05 -20.90 6.32
C GLU A 162 1.32 -21.00 5.61
N LYS A 163 1.73 -22.23 5.27
CA LYS A 163 2.85 -22.40 4.35
C LYS A 163 2.44 -21.90 2.98
N SER A 164 3.02 -20.80 2.56
CA SER A 164 2.76 -20.22 1.23
C SER A 164 3.13 -21.22 0.15
N GLY A 165 2.16 -21.60 -0.69
CA GLY A 165 2.48 -22.14 -2.00
C GLY A 165 3.28 -21.11 -2.82
N SER A 166 3.85 -21.51 -3.95
CA SER A 166 4.62 -20.68 -4.87
C SER A 166 3.76 -19.64 -5.60
N VAL A 167 3.18 -18.69 -4.85
CA VAL A 167 2.44 -17.56 -5.44
C VAL A 167 3.42 -16.41 -5.64
N SER A 168 3.43 -15.82 -6.81
CA SER A 168 4.24 -14.63 -7.11
C SER A 168 3.64 -13.39 -6.45
N GLY A 169 4.49 -12.47 -5.95
CA GLY A 169 4.08 -11.20 -5.38
C GLY A 169 3.42 -11.31 -4.00
N ILE A 170 2.64 -10.28 -3.65
CA ILE A 170 2.03 -10.12 -2.31
C ILE A 170 0.72 -10.90 -2.11
N ASP A 171 0.20 -11.58 -3.13
CA ASP A 171 -1.13 -12.26 -3.09
C ASP A 171 -2.24 -11.34 -2.55
N GLY A 172 -2.29 -10.11 -3.07
CA GLY A 172 -3.20 -9.06 -2.60
C GLY A 172 -4.65 -9.30 -3.01
N LYS A 173 -5.57 -9.23 -2.04
CA LYS A 173 -7.00 -9.42 -2.25
C LYS A 173 -7.81 -8.38 -1.50
N ILE A 174 -8.98 -8.02 -2.04
CA ILE A 174 -10.08 -7.44 -1.28
C ILE A 174 -10.98 -8.57 -0.80
N ILE A 175 -11.41 -8.49 0.45
CA ILE A 175 -12.27 -9.48 1.10
C ILE A 175 -13.50 -8.75 1.61
N ASN A 176 -14.68 -9.28 1.32
CA ASN A 176 -15.89 -8.92 2.05
C ASN A 176 -15.91 -9.71 3.37
N THR A 177 -15.72 -9.02 4.48
CA THR A 177 -15.62 -9.64 5.82
C THR A 177 -16.93 -10.19 6.32
N LYS A 178 -18.07 -9.77 5.73
CA LYS A 178 -19.42 -10.22 6.09
C LYS A 178 -19.80 -11.51 5.36
N THR A 179 -19.41 -11.66 4.08
CA THR A 179 -19.79 -12.81 3.26
C THR A 179 -18.65 -13.83 3.11
N GLY A 180 -17.40 -13.43 3.35
CA GLY A 180 -16.21 -14.23 3.11
C GLY A 180 -15.78 -14.25 1.64
N GLU A 181 -16.52 -13.61 0.75
CA GLU A 181 -16.13 -13.47 -0.65
C GLU A 181 -14.83 -12.68 -0.77
N SER A 182 -13.95 -13.15 -1.62
CA SER A 182 -12.69 -12.45 -1.90
C SER A 182 -12.43 -12.40 -3.40
N PHE A 183 -11.83 -11.31 -3.84
CA PHE A 183 -11.42 -11.15 -5.24
C PHE A 183 -10.04 -10.51 -5.28
N TYR A 184 -9.26 -10.95 -6.24
CA TYR A 184 -8.01 -10.29 -6.54
C TYR A 184 -8.34 -8.92 -7.12
N ILE A 185 -7.72 -7.90 -6.58
CA ILE A 185 -7.62 -6.69 -7.36
C ILE A 185 -6.74 -7.07 -8.54
N ASP A 186 -7.28 -6.87 -9.72
CA ASP A 186 -6.50 -7.01 -10.92
C ASP A 186 -5.53 -5.79 -10.98
N THR A 187 -4.58 -5.77 -10.02
CA THR A 187 -3.44 -4.84 -10.05
C THR A 187 -2.71 -4.96 -11.38
N TYR A 188 -2.87 -6.13 -12.04
CA TYR A 188 -2.44 -6.35 -13.41
C TYR A 188 -3.15 -5.45 -14.43
N VAL A 189 -4.47 -5.26 -14.34
CA VAL A 189 -5.20 -4.47 -15.35
C VAL A 189 -4.88 -2.98 -15.21
N ASN A 190 -4.71 -2.49 -13.99
CA ASN A 190 -4.37 -1.08 -13.77
C ASN A 190 -2.87 -0.81 -13.95
N CYS A 191 -1.99 -1.74 -13.57
CA CYS A 191 -0.57 -1.66 -13.92
C CYS A 191 -0.34 -1.85 -15.43
N ILE A 192 -1.11 -2.70 -16.12
CA ILE A 192 -1.04 -2.82 -17.59
C ILE A 192 -1.27 -1.46 -18.25
N ASN A 193 -2.14 -0.62 -17.69
CA ASN A 193 -2.43 0.73 -18.19
C ASN A 193 -1.53 1.84 -17.59
N LEU A 194 -0.69 1.54 -16.61
CA LEU A 194 0.23 2.52 -16.02
C LEU A 194 1.23 3.02 -17.07
N LEU A 195 1.79 2.11 -17.85
CA LEU A 195 2.67 2.42 -18.97
C LEU A 195 1.95 2.17 -20.30
N THR A 196 2.00 3.15 -21.19
CA THR A 196 1.53 2.98 -22.57
C THR A 196 2.36 1.89 -23.28
N SER A 197 1.81 1.29 -24.35
CA SER A 197 2.54 0.30 -25.17
C SER A 197 3.92 0.82 -25.60
N ARG A 198 3.99 2.13 -25.92
CA ARG A 198 5.24 2.76 -26.34
C ARG A 198 6.24 2.94 -25.20
N GLU A 199 5.78 3.28 -24.01
CA GLU A 199 6.63 3.35 -22.81
C GLU A 199 7.17 1.97 -22.43
N LYS A 200 6.37 0.91 -22.56
CA LYS A 200 6.82 -0.48 -22.35
C LYS A 200 7.90 -0.89 -23.35
N GLU A 201 7.74 -0.55 -24.63
CA GLU A 201 8.77 -0.81 -25.65
C GLU A 201 10.09 -0.10 -25.33
N VAL A 202 10.03 1.18 -24.96
CA VAL A 202 11.20 1.95 -24.55
C VAL A 202 11.85 1.32 -23.32
N LEU A 203 11.07 0.96 -22.31
CA LEU A 203 11.59 0.38 -21.05
C LEU A 203 12.23 -1.00 -21.26
N ARG A 204 11.64 -1.87 -22.10
CA ARG A 204 12.25 -3.15 -22.51
C ARG A 204 13.62 -2.97 -23.16
N LEU A 205 13.77 -1.95 -24.00
CA LEU A 205 15.05 -1.66 -24.64
C LEU A 205 16.09 -1.12 -23.65
N ILE A 206 15.65 -0.30 -22.69
CA ILE A 206 16.49 0.17 -21.57
C ILE A 206 16.96 -1.02 -20.73
N GLY A 207 16.08 -1.96 -20.39
CA GLY A 207 16.41 -3.18 -19.66
C GLY A 207 17.44 -4.07 -20.36
N LYS A 208 17.50 -4.01 -21.71
CA LYS A 208 18.52 -4.67 -22.54
C LYS A 208 19.81 -3.85 -22.68
N GLY A 209 19.96 -2.73 -21.98
CA GLY A 209 21.14 -1.88 -22.02
C GLY A 209 21.23 -0.98 -23.26
N VAL A 210 20.15 -0.83 -24.05
CA VAL A 210 20.17 -0.03 -25.28
C VAL A 210 20.14 1.46 -24.91
N ILE A 211 21.06 2.25 -25.48
CA ILE A 211 21.16 3.70 -25.23
C ILE A 211 20.07 4.49 -25.99
N SER A 212 19.72 5.68 -25.51
CA SER A 212 18.61 6.50 -26.05
C SER A 212 18.73 6.79 -27.54
N LYS A 213 19.93 6.98 -28.09
CA LYS A 213 20.13 7.19 -29.53
C LYS A 213 19.74 5.96 -30.37
N GLU A 214 20.15 4.78 -29.92
CA GLU A 214 19.81 3.52 -30.59
C GLU A 214 18.32 3.19 -30.45
N ILE A 215 17.71 3.51 -29.30
CA ILE A 215 16.25 3.39 -29.10
C ILE A 215 15.52 4.28 -30.11
N ALA A 216 15.96 5.52 -30.28
CA ALA A 216 15.38 6.45 -31.24
C ALA A 216 15.41 5.88 -32.68
N THR A 217 16.54 5.31 -33.09
CA THR A 217 16.69 4.65 -34.39
C THR A 217 15.83 3.40 -34.51
N LYS A 218 15.86 2.49 -33.52
CA LYS A 218 15.08 1.24 -33.53
C LYS A 218 13.57 1.47 -33.57
N LEU A 219 13.11 2.51 -32.89
CA LEU A 219 11.70 2.82 -32.77
C LEU A 219 11.23 3.86 -33.79
N ASN A 220 12.12 4.35 -34.65
CA ASN A 220 11.87 5.39 -35.67
C ASN A 220 11.20 6.66 -35.10
N ILE A 221 11.74 7.17 -33.99
CA ILE A 221 11.31 8.40 -33.31
C ILE A 221 12.49 9.31 -32.99
N SER A 222 12.24 10.56 -32.64
CA SER A 222 13.31 11.49 -32.25
C SER A 222 13.93 11.12 -30.89
N LEU A 223 15.19 11.50 -30.69
CA LEU A 223 15.85 11.37 -29.38
C LEU A 223 15.07 12.09 -28.27
N ASN A 224 14.51 13.27 -28.58
CA ASN A 224 13.68 14.03 -27.64
C ASN A 224 12.42 13.26 -27.24
N THR A 225 11.81 12.53 -28.18
CA THR A 225 10.65 11.68 -27.90
C THR A 225 11.03 10.52 -26.97
N VAL A 226 12.19 9.88 -27.17
CA VAL A 226 12.70 8.84 -26.26
C VAL A 226 12.91 9.41 -24.86
N ASN A 227 13.55 10.57 -24.74
CA ASN A 227 13.81 11.20 -23.45
C ASN A 227 12.50 11.57 -22.73
N ARG A 228 11.49 12.04 -23.47
CA ARG A 228 10.14 12.30 -22.91
C ARG A 228 9.47 11.01 -22.41
N HIS A 229 9.55 9.92 -23.17
CA HIS A 229 9.06 8.63 -22.69
C HIS A 229 9.79 8.17 -21.43
N ARG A 230 11.13 8.31 -21.36
CA ARG A 230 11.90 7.99 -20.15
C ARG A 230 11.44 8.80 -18.94
N GLN A 231 11.25 10.10 -19.11
CA GLN A 231 10.76 10.98 -18.06
C GLN A 231 9.37 10.52 -17.57
N ASN A 232 8.43 10.33 -18.50
CA ASN A 232 7.10 9.85 -18.18
C ASN A 232 7.11 8.49 -17.45
N ILE A 233 8.02 7.57 -17.84
CA ILE A 233 8.19 6.28 -17.17
C ILE A 233 8.65 6.48 -15.72
N LEU A 234 9.66 7.32 -15.49
CA LEU A 234 10.16 7.60 -14.14
C LEU A 234 9.06 8.21 -13.26
N GLU A 235 8.32 9.18 -13.79
CA GLU A 235 7.20 9.83 -13.11
C GLU A 235 6.08 8.83 -12.79
N LYS A 236 5.69 7.99 -13.76
CA LYS A 236 4.60 7.02 -13.61
C LYS A 236 4.93 5.88 -12.64
N LEU A 237 6.18 5.44 -12.63
CA LEU A 237 6.67 4.39 -11.73
C LEU A 237 7.18 4.95 -10.39
N ASN A 238 7.22 6.27 -10.26
CA ASN A 238 7.78 6.99 -9.11
C ASN A 238 9.18 6.51 -8.70
N VAL A 239 10.09 6.55 -9.65
CA VAL A 239 11.47 6.13 -9.46
C VAL A 239 12.44 7.20 -9.97
N ASN A 240 13.65 7.23 -9.43
CA ASN A 240 14.61 8.29 -9.72
C ASN A 240 15.52 8.00 -10.92
N ASN A 241 15.59 6.75 -11.35
CA ASN A 241 16.48 6.36 -12.44
C ASN A 241 15.95 5.15 -13.22
N SER A 242 16.54 4.92 -14.40
CA SER A 242 16.08 3.88 -15.33
C SER A 242 16.33 2.44 -14.84
N ILE A 243 17.32 2.22 -13.96
CA ILE A 243 17.58 0.88 -13.40
C ILE A 243 16.46 0.52 -12.44
N GLU A 244 16.08 1.45 -11.58
CA GLU A 244 14.91 1.30 -10.70
C GLU A 244 13.63 1.10 -11.52
N ALA A 245 13.45 1.88 -12.61
CA ALA A 245 12.29 1.75 -13.47
C ALA A 245 12.15 0.34 -14.08
N VAL A 246 13.25 -0.25 -14.54
CA VAL A 246 13.27 -1.62 -15.08
C VAL A 246 12.91 -2.62 -13.99
N ARG A 247 13.55 -2.57 -12.83
CA ARG A 247 13.28 -3.48 -11.70
C ARG A 247 11.83 -3.40 -11.23
N THR A 248 11.32 -2.17 -11.09
CA THR A 248 9.92 -1.94 -10.69
C THR A 248 8.95 -2.50 -11.73
N ALA A 249 9.22 -2.29 -13.02
CA ALA A 249 8.35 -2.81 -14.08
C ALA A 249 8.41 -4.34 -14.19
N GLU A 250 9.55 -4.97 -13.93
CA GLU A 250 9.68 -6.43 -13.84
C GLU A 250 8.92 -6.98 -12.63
N ALA A 251 9.06 -6.37 -11.45
CA ALA A 251 8.32 -6.76 -10.25
C ALA A 251 6.79 -6.65 -10.43
N LEU A 252 6.34 -5.69 -11.25
CA LEU A 252 4.94 -5.49 -11.61
C LEU A 252 4.48 -6.30 -12.82
N ASN A 253 5.36 -7.13 -13.43
CA ASN A 253 5.11 -7.86 -14.67
C ASN A 253 4.60 -6.96 -15.83
N LEU A 254 5.12 -5.75 -15.95
CA LEU A 254 4.79 -4.80 -17.01
C LEU A 254 5.63 -5.01 -18.29
N LEU A 255 6.72 -5.78 -18.20
CA LEU A 255 7.68 -6.03 -19.27
C LEU A 255 7.55 -7.42 -19.89
#